data_65cd4ae2dd2b15fa5c020fd05d41e1c5
#
_entry.id   65cd4ae2dd2b15fa5c020fd05d41e1c5
#
_cell.length_a   1.000
_cell.length_b   1.000
_cell.length_c   1.000
_cell.angle_alpha   90.00
_cell.angle_beta   90.00
_cell.angle_gamma   90.00
#
_symmetry.space_group_name_H-M   'P 1'
#
loop_
_entity.id
_entity.type
_entity.pdbx_description
1 polymer ?
#
loop_
_entity_poly.entity_id
_entity_poly.type
_entity_poly.pdbx_seq_one_letter_code
_entity_poly.pdbx_strand_id
1 'polypeptide(L)'
;LFRSEKCSKVVNLVINHYDGGYQAGKYLKKLGHKKALCIADNFICMDKERIEGFRKAFEPGETLRWEIPKTEKERMCFYEDKYIQLLKNNVTAVFAVSDFYALEFMRFLQGKNIRIPEDIQIIGFDDNMASRESNPSLTTIHQEASLRAKAAIECLEAMRDGAKYKTEIV
;
A
#
# COMPACT_ATOMS: atom_id res chain seq x y z
N LEU A 1 -16.65 0.66 5.58
CA LEU A 1 -16.44 -0.41 4.59
C LEU A 1 -17.72 -1.23 4.50
N PHE A 2 -18.47 -1.02 3.44
CA PHE A 2 -19.68 -1.80 3.19
C PHE A 2 -19.32 -3.03 2.36
N ARG A 3 -18.89 -4.10 3.01
CA ARG A 3 -18.90 -5.43 2.42
C ARG A 3 -20.31 -5.99 2.59
N SER A 4 -21.16 -5.86 1.60
CA SER A 4 -22.46 -6.54 1.60
C SER A 4 -22.31 -7.96 1.03
N GLU A 5 -21.63 -8.83 1.73
CA GLU A 5 -21.42 -10.22 1.32
C GLU A 5 -22.73 -11.04 1.25
N LYS A 6 -23.85 -10.48 1.68
CA LYS A 6 -25.15 -11.19 1.79
C LYS A 6 -26.27 -10.61 0.92
N CYS A 7 -26.02 -9.59 0.11
CA CYS A 7 -27.06 -9.04 -0.75
C CYS A 7 -26.92 -9.58 -2.18
N SER A 8 -27.85 -10.40 -2.62
CA SER A 8 -27.87 -10.98 -3.97
C SER A 8 -28.05 -9.95 -5.10
N LYS A 9 -28.30 -8.68 -4.74
CA LYS A 9 -28.47 -7.56 -5.68
C LYS A 9 -27.27 -6.62 -5.74
N VAL A 10 -26.17 -6.94 -5.06
CA VAL A 10 -24.97 -6.12 -5.02
C VAL A 10 -23.79 -6.90 -5.59
N VAL A 11 -23.11 -6.28 -6.54
CA VAL A 11 -21.86 -6.78 -7.11
C VAL A 11 -20.70 -5.98 -6.53
N ASN A 12 -19.65 -6.67 -6.13
CA ASN A 12 -18.43 -6.03 -5.65
C ASN A 12 -17.37 -6.08 -6.77
N LEU A 13 -16.86 -4.91 -7.16
CA LEU A 13 -15.66 -4.81 -7.97
C LEU A 13 -14.48 -4.58 -7.04
N VAL A 14 -13.53 -5.49 -7.05
CA VAL A 14 -12.40 -5.51 -6.09
C VAL A 14 -11.10 -5.36 -6.86
N ILE A 15 -10.19 -4.57 -6.31
CA ILE A 15 -8.82 -4.48 -6.83
C ILE A 15 -8.02 -5.70 -6.33
N ASN A 16 -7.08 -6.16 -7.14
CA ASN A 16 -6.13 -7.20 -6.73
C ASN A 16 -5.06 -6.61 -5.80
N HIS A 17 -5.41 -6.43 -4.53
CA HIS A 17 -4.51 -5.88 -3.52
C HIS A 17 -3.26 -6.73 -3.30
N TYR A 18 -3.39 -8.06 -3.38
CA TYR A 18 -2.26 -8.97 -3.26
C TYR A 18 -1.25 -8.75 -4.38
N ASP A 19 -1.69 -8.66 -5.63
CA ASP A 19 -0.79 -8.45 -6.76
C ASP A 19 -0.07 -7.10 -6.70
N GLY A 20 -0.78 -6.04 -6.33
CA GLY A 20 -0.15 -4.73 -6.12
C GLY A 20 0.96 -4.79 -5.06
N GLY A 21 0.70 -5.43 -3.92
CA GLY A 21 1.73 -5.67 -2.90
C GLY A 21 2.88 -6.53 -3.43
N TYR A 22 2.57 -7.57 -4.21
CA TYR A 22 3.56 -8.43 -4.84
C TYR A 22 4.50 -7.66 -5.78
N GLN A 23 3.96 -6.76 -6.60
CA GLN A 23 4.76 -5.91 -7.48
C GLN A 23 5.69 -4.98 -6.71
N ALA A 24 5.22 -4.37 -5.60
CA ALA A 24 6.04 -3.55 -4.73
C ALA A 24 7.21 -4.35 -4.13
N GLY A 25 6.95 -5.56 -3.61
CA GLY A 25 7.98 -6.43 -3.05
C GLY A 25 9.01 -6.88 -4.10
N LYS A 26 8.53 -7.25 -5.29
CA LYS A 26 9.39 -7.62 -6.43
C LYS A 26 10.29 -6.46 -6.85
N TYR A 27 9.76 -5.24 -6.87
CA TYR A 27 10.52 -4.04 -7.24
C TYR A 27 11.65 -3.77 -6.25
N LEU A 28 11.38 -3.70 -4.95
CA LEU A 28 12.42 -3.45 -3.94
C LEU A 28 13.44 -4.60 -3.86
N LYS A 29 13.01 -5.84 -4.04
CA LYS A 29 13.94 -6.97 -4.15
C LYS A 29 14.88 -6.84 -5.36
N LYS A 30 14.35 -6.43 -6.52
CA LYS A 30 15.16 -6.19 -7.73
C LYS A 30 16.22 -5.11 -7.53
N LEU A 31 15.93 -4.09 -6.70
CA LEU A 31 16.89 -3.05 -6.32
C LEU A 31 17.95 -3.53 -5.31
N GLY A 32 17.86 -4.76 -4.85
CA GLY A 32 18.88 -5.38 -3.99
C GLY A 32 18.62 -5.24 -2.49
N HIS A 33 17.49 -4.68 -2.07
CA HIS A 33 17.15 -4.59 -0.65
C HIS A 33 17.03 -5.97 -0.03
N LYS A 34 17.52 -6.09 1.21
CA LYS A 34 17.49 -7.34 1.99
C LYS A 34 16.56 -7.27 3.19
N LYS A 35 16.30 -6.05 3.67
CA LYS A 35 15.40 -5.79 4.79
C LYS A 35 14.46 -4.66 4.44
N ALA A 36 13.17 -4.88 4.66
CA ALA A 36 12.13 -3.90 4.42
C ALA A 36 11.19 -3.75 5.62
N LEU A 37 10.64 -2.55 5.80
CA LEU A 37 9.56 -2.28 6.72
C LEU A 37 8.25 -2.20 5.94
N CYS A 38 7.22 -2.89 6.42
CA CYS A 38 5.84 -2.70 5.98
C CYS A 38 5.09 -1.83 7.00
N ILE A 39 4.51 -0.72 6.55
CA ILE A 39 3.69 0.19 7.38
C ILE A 39 2.23 0.01 6.99
N ALA A 40 1.39 -0.35 7.95
CA ALA A 40 -0.06 -0.49 7.76
C ALA A 40 -0.83 -0.04 9.00
N ASP A 41 -2.08 0.35 8.81
CA ASP A 41 -3.04 0.37 9.91
C ASP A 41 -3.74 -1.00 10.02
N ASN A 42 -4.22 -1.34 11.21
CA ASN A 42 -4.93 -2.61 11.42
C ASN A 42 -6.42 -2.53 11.11
N PHE A 43 -6.88 -1.41 10.57
CA PHE A 43 -8.30 -1.11 10.45
C PHE A 43 -8.89 -1.55 9.11
N ILE A 44 -8.04 -1.80 8.10
CA ILE A 44 -8.46 -2.11 6.73
C ILE A 44 -8.03 -3.53 6.35
N CYS A 45 -9.01 -4.38 6.01
CA CYS A 45 -8.76 -5.78 5.61
C CYS A 45 -7.82 -5.90 4.40
N MET A 46 -7.91 -4.95 3.46
CA MET A 46 -7.14 -4.91 2.23
C MET A 46 -5.62 -4.71 2.47
N ASP A 47 -5.24 -4.09 3.59
CA ASP A 47 -3.84 -3.90 3.95
C ASP A 47 -3.12 -5.23 4.21
N LYS A 48 -3.85 -6.23 4.70
CA LYS A 48 -3.31 -7.57 4.90
C LYS A 48 -2.93 -8.22 3.58
N GLU A 49 -3.78 -8.12 2.58
CA GLU A 49 -3.52 -8.67 1.24
C GLU A 49 -2.31 -7.98 0.59
N ARG A 50 -2.21 -6.65 0.70
CA ARG A 50 -1.06 -5.88 0.20
C ARG A 50 0.25 -6.32 0.85
N ILE A 51 0.26 -6.45 2.19
CA ILE A 51 1.46 -6.89 2.93
C ILE A 51 1.80 -8.35 2.61
N GLU A 52 0.82 -9.24 2.50
CA GLU A 52 1.04 -10.65 2.17
C GLU A 52 1.68 -10.80 0.80
N GLY A 53 1.16 -10.12 -0.21
CA GLY A 53 1.73 -10.06 -1.55
C GLY A 53 3.17 -9.53 -1.53
N PHE A 54 3.41 -8.41 -0.82
CA PHE A 54 4.73 -7.84 -0.66
C PHE A 54 5.73 -8.83 -0.06
N ARG A 55 5.38 -9.44 1.07
CA ARG A 55 6.24 -10.41 1.77
C ARG A 55 6.61 -11.58 0.87
N LYS A 56 5.61 -12.12 0.16
CA LYS A 56 5.83 -13.25 -0.75
C LYS A 56 6.82 -12.93 -1.86
N ALA A 57 6.71 -11.77 -2.46
CA ALA A 57 7.63 -11.33 -3.52
C ALA A 57 9.02 -10.96 -3.00
N PHE A 58 9.11 -10.44 -1.79
CA PHE A 58 10.36 -9.99 -1.17
C PHE A 58 11.22 -11.14 -0.64
N GLU A 59 10.66 -12.35 -0.42
CA GLU A 59 11.44 -13.54 -0.03
C GLU A 59 12.68 -13.74 -0.93
N PRO A 60 13.86 -14.11 -0.38
CA PRO A 60 14.15 -14.43 1.02
C PRO A 60 14.52 -13.23 1.89
N GLY A 61 14.21 -12.00 1.49
CA GLY A 61 14.43 -10.80 2.28
C GLY A 61 13.61 -10.80 3.59
N GLU A 62 14.14 -10.12 4.60
CA GLU A 62 13.50 -9.96 5.90
C GLU A 62 12.50 -8.80 5.86
N THR A 63 11.30 -9.01 6.40
CA THR A 63 10.27 -7.98 6.50
C THR A 63 9.89 -7.73 7.95
N LEU A 64 10.00 -6.46 8.37
CA LEU A 64 9.41 -5.96 9.62
C LEU A 64 8.01 -5.44 9.32
N ARG A 65 7.13 -5.44 10.31
CA ARG A 65 5.79 -4.86 10.20
C ARG A 65 5.53 -3.89 11.33
N TRP A 66 5.11 -2.69 10.99
CA TRP A 66 4.57 -1.72 11.92
C TRP A 66 3.07 -1.57 11.71
N GLU A 67 2.35 -1.73 12.80
CA GLU A 67 0.94 -1.40 12.92
C GLU A 67 0.85 -0.02 13.53
N ILE A 68 0.54 0.97 12.71
CA ILE A 68 0.58 2.37 13.12
C ILE A 68 -0.72 2.80 13.78
N PRO A 69 -0.65 3.72 14.75
CA PRO A 69 -1.81 4.29 15.41
C PRO A 69 -2.74 5.06 14.46
N LYS A 70 -3.97 5.30 14.90
CA LYS A 70 -5.02 5.88 14.08
C LYS A 70 -4.86 7.39 13.88
N THR A 71 -4.45 8.11 14.92
CA THR A 71 -4.32 9.57 14.85
C THR A 71 -2.91 10.00 14.45
N GLU A 72 -2.79 11.09 13.73
CA GLU A 72 -1.50 11.65 13.31
C GLU A 72 -0.56 11.89 14.49
N LYS A 73 -1.07 12.47 15.58
CA LYS A 73 -0.28 12.75 16.78
C LYS A 73 0.33 11.48 17.36
N GLU A 74 -0.45 10.41 17.47
CA GLU A 74 0.03 9.12 17.98
C GLU A 74 1.04 8.49 17.02
N ARG A 75 0.83 8.61 15.70
CA ARG A 75 1.79 8.11 14.70
C ARG A 75 3.12 8.85 14.77
N MET A 76 3.12 10.17 14.96
CA MET A 76 4.38 10.91 15.14
C MET A 76 5.15 10.45 16.37
N CYS A 77 4.47 10.25 17.51
CA CYS A 77 5.11 9.68 18.70
C CYS A 77 5.63 8.27 18.44
N PHE A 78 4.85 7.44 17.76
CA PHE A 78 5.26 6.06 17.41
C PHE A 78 6.49 6.04 16.51
N TYR A 79 6.56 6.91 15.50
CA TYR A 79 7.72 7.01 14.62
C TYR A 79 8.96 7.47 15.39
N GLU A 80 8.80 8.46 16.28
CA GLU A 80 9.90 8.96 17.13
C GLU A 80 10.50 7.86 18.00
N ASP A 81 9.67 7.00 18.57
CA ASP A 81 10.12 5.88 19.41
C ASP A 81 10.81 4.76 18.64
N LYS A 82 10.45 4.58 17.35
CA LYS A 82 10.83 3.38 16.59
C LYS A 82 11.92 3.59 15.54
N TYR A 83 12.08 4.81 14.98
CA TYR A 83 12.93 5.01 13.81
C TYR A 83 14.42 4.71 14.07
N ILE A 84 14.94 4.96 15.27
CA ILE A 84 16.34 4.64 15.62
C ILE A 84 16.58 3.12 15.52
N GLN A 85 15.61 2.32 15.98
CA GLN A 85 15.72 0.86 15.90
C GLN A 85 15.65 0.37 14.46
N LEU A 86 14.86 1.04 13.62
CA LEU A 86 14.79 0.77 12.19
C LEU A 86 16.18 0.90 11.53
N LEU A 87 16.87 2.01 11.81
CA LEU A 87 18.21 2.28 11.28
C LEU A 87 19.24 1.26 11.80
N LYS A 88 19.23 0.95 13.10
CA LYS A 88 20.11 -0.05 13.71
C LYS A 88 19.91 -1.45 13.12
N ASN A 89 18.72 -1.77 12.65
CA ASN A 89 18.41 -3.03 11.98
C ASN A 89 18.80 -3.06 10.50
N ASN A 90 19.41 -2.00 9.98
CA ASN A 90 19.79 -1.86 8.56
C ASN A 90 18.60 -2.03 7.60
N VAL A 91 17.44 -1.50 7.97
CA VAL A 91 16.29 -1.43 7.07
C VAL A 91 16.53 -0.30 6.07
N THR A 92 16.55 -0.63 4.80
CA THR A 92 16.84 0.31 3.70
C THR A 92 15.65 0.50 2.75
N ALA A 93 14.56 -0.21 2.99
CA ALA A 93 13.35 -0.12 2.18
C ALA A 93 12.10 -0.07 3.05
N VAL A 94 11.10 0.68 2.59
CA VAL A 94 9.78 0.79 3.25
C VAL A 94 8.69 0.58 2.21
N PHE A 95 7.74 -0.29 2.52
CA PHE A 95 6.47 -0.39 1.82
C PHE A 95 5.36 0.11 2.74
N ALA A 96 4.73 1.21 2.38
CA ALA A 96 3.54 1.69 3.04
C ALA A 96 2.29 1.29 2.23
N VAL A 97 1.29 0.78 2.91
CA VAL A 97 0.07 0.27 2.26
C VAL A 97 -0.79 1.34 1.59
N SER A 98 -0.46 2.62 1.78
CA SER A 98 -1.04 3.74 1.03
C SER A 98 -0.04 4.88 0.89
N ASP A 99 -0.24 5.72 -0.12
CA ASP A 99 0.57 6.92 -0.34
C ASP A 99 0.47 7.90 0.83
N PHE A 100 -0.68 7.94 1.51
CA PHE A 100 -0.86 8.80 2.68
C PHE A 100 0.17 8.49 3.77
N TYR A 101 0.30 7.22 4.15
CA TYR A 101 1.28 6.80 5.15
C TYR A 101 2.72 6.87 4.65
N ALA A 102 2.94 6.60 3.36
CA ALA A 102 4.24 6.74 2.73
C ALA A 102 4.76 8.18 2.81
N LEU A 103 3.94 9.15 2.42
CA LEU A 103 4.29 10.58 2.42
C LEU A 103 4.45 11.14 3.84
N GLU A 104 3.62 10.70 4.77
CA GLU A 104 3.73 11.10 6.17
C GLU A 104 5.06 10.61 6.76
N PHE A 105 5.39 9.34 6.57
CA PHE A 105 6.63 8.76 7.06
C PHE A 105 7.87 9.33 6.35
N MET A 106 7.79 9.59 5.05
CA MET A 106 8.84 10.26 4.28
C MET A 106 9.18 11.62 4.86
N ARG A 107 8.17 12.46 5.13
CA ARG A 107 8.37 13.77 5.77
C ARG A 107 8.98 13.67 7.16
N PHE A 108 8.54 12.69 7.95
CA PHE A 108 9.12 12.42 9.25
C PHE A 108 10.61 12.09 9.15
N LEU A 109 11.01 11.16 8.26
CA LEU A 109 12.41 10.78 8.07
C LEU A 109 13.27 11.93 7.55
N GLN A 110 12.76 12.73 6.61
CA GLN A 110 13.45 13.93 6.12
C GLN A 110 13.69 14.93 7.24
N GLY A 111 12.74 15.11 8.16
CA GLY A 111 12.90 15.92 9.38
C GLY A 111 13.99 15.42 10.33
N LYS A 112 14.41 14.14 10.19
CA LYS A 112 15.52 13.52 10.91
C LYS A 112 16.84 13.52 10.09
N ASN A 113 16.90 14.24 8.98
CA ASN A 113 18.02 14.30 8.05
C ASN A 113 18.35 12.93 7.41
N ILE A 114 17.37 12.04 7.29
CA ILE A 114 17.48 10.79 6.54
C ILE A 114 17.10 11.07 5.09
N ARG A 115 18.01 10.77 4.18
CA ARG A 115 17.84 11.05 2.75
C ARG A 115 16.96 9.99 2.10
N ILE A 116 16.05 10.45 1.29
CA ILE A 116 15.15 9.62 0.49
C ILE A 116 15.41 9.99 -0.99
N PRO A 117 15.81 9.05 -1.84
CA PRO A 117 15.87 7.59 -1.64
C PRO A 117 17.23 7.03 -1.17
N GLU A 118 18.26 7.85 -0.91
CA GLU A 118 19.65 7.40 -0.76
C GLU A 118 19.88 6.52 0.47
N ASP A 119 19.29 6.87 1.60
CA ASP A 119 19.45 6.11 2.85
C ASP A 119 18.31 5.10 3.03
N ILE A 120 17.08 5.50 2.67
CA ILE A 120 15.88 4.65 2.72
C ILE A 120 15.04 4.89 1.47
N GLN A 121 14.68 3.82 0.77
CA GLN A 121 13.71 3.88 -0.33
C GLN A 121 12.30 3.60 0.18
N ILE A 122 11.33 4.40 -0.27
CA ILE A 122 9.93 4.26 0.12
C ILE A 122 9.08 4.00 -1.12
N ILE A 123 8.20 3.02 -1.01
CA ILE A 123 7.15 2.74 -2.01
C ILE A 123 5.79 2.80 -1.34
N GLY A 124 4.87 3.53 -1.96
CA GLY A 124 3.48 3.67 -1.56
C GLY A 124 2.52 2.82 -2.37
N PHE A 125 1.25 3.15 -2.24
CA PHE A 125 0.16 2.51 -2.97
C PHE A 125 -0.94 3.55 -3.18
N ASP A 126 -1.50 3.67 -4.36
CA ASP A 126 -2.65 4.43 -4.86
C ASP A 126 -2.33 5.34 -6.04
N ASP A 127 -1.09 5.84 -6.17
CA ASP A 127 -0.65 6.84 -7.17
C ASP A 127 -1.52 8.11 -7.18
N ASN A 128 -1.71 8.67 -6.00
CA ASN A 128 -2.47 9.90 -5.85
C ASN A 128 -1.65 11.14 -6.28
N MET A 129 -2.32 12.29 -6.43
CA MET A 129 -1.68 13.53 -6.87
C MET A 129 -0.55 13.98 -5.93
N ALA A 130 -0.72 13.83 -4.61
CA ALA A 130 0.29 14.23 -3.64
C ALA A 130 1.58 13.41 -3.75
N SER A 131 1.50 12.12 -4.18
CA SER A 131 2.67 11.27 -4.39
C SER A 131 3.52 11.74 -5.57
N ARG A 132 2.89 12.31 -6.59
CA ARG A 132 3.57 12.88 -7.77
C ARG A 132 4.21 14.24 -7.49
N GLU A 133 3.57 15.04 -6.65
CA GLU A 133 3.98 16.41 -6.30
C GLU A 133 4.96 16.48 -5.13
N SER A 134 5.19 15.35 -4.44
CA SER A 134 6.15 15.30 -3.32
C SER A 134 7.60 15.48 -3.78
N ASN A 135 8.48 15.85 -2.86
CA ASN A 135 9.92 15.99 -3.13
C ASN A 135 10.76 15.13 -2.15
N PRO A 136 11.43 14.07 -2.66
CA PRO A 136 11.31 13.52 -4.01
C PRO A 136 9.90 13.00 -4.30
N SER A 137 9.55 12.82 -5.58
CA SER A 137 8.31 12.17 -5.96
C SER A 137 8.29 10.73 -5.44
N LEU A 138 7.15 10.30 -4.91
CA LEU A 138 6.99 8.98 -4.30
C LEU A 138 6.82 7.90 -5.38
N THR A 139 7.67 6.87 -5.32
CA THR A 139 7.39 5.61 -6.04
C THR A 139 6.15 4.96 -5.45
N THR A 140 5.18 4.58 -6.28
CA THR A 140 3.91 4.04 -5.81
C THR A 140 3.31 3.02 -6.76
N ILE A 141 2.42 2.16 -6.26
CA ILE A 141 1.61 1.26 -7.07
C ILE A 141 0.41 2.02 -7.61
N HIS A 142 0.33 2.12 -8.93
CA HIS A 142 -0.79 2.76 -9.62
C HIS A 142 -2.05 1.90 -9.59
N GLN A 143 -3.19 2.53 -9.34
CA GLN A 143 -4.50 1.93 -9.46
C GLN A 143 -5.23 2.53 -10.67
N GLU A 144 -5.45 1.71 -11.69
CA GLU A 144 -6.12 2.16 -12.92
C GLU A 144 -7.63 2.35 -12.70
N ALA A 145 -8.02 3.58 -12.35
CA ALA A 145 -9.40 3.92 -12.06
C ALA A 145 -10.33 3.78 -13.28
N SER A 146 -9.79 3.98 -14.49
CA SER A 146 -10.56 3.86 -15.74
C SER A 146 -11.01 2.43 -16.00
N LEU A 147 -10.17 1.44 -15.70
CA LEU A 147 -10.54 0.02 -15.83
C LEU A 147 -11.67 -0.35 -14.86
N ARG A 148 -11.61 0.15 -13.62
CA ARG A 148 -12.69 -0.07 -12.65
C ARG A 148 -13.99 0.59 -13.08
N ALA A 149 -13.93 1.80 -13.59
CA ALA A 149 -15.09 2.51 -14.07
C ALA A 149 -15.73 1.76 -15.27
N LYS A 150 -14.91 1.28 -16.19
CA LYS A 150 -15.38 0.47 -17.33
C LYS A 150 -16.04 -0.82 -16.87
N ALA A 151 -15.40 -1.60 -16.02
CA ALA A 151 -15.96 -2.82 -15.46
C ALA A 151 -17.27 -2.57 -14.69
N ALA A 152 -17.38 -1.42 -13.97
CA ALA A 152 -18.61 -1.05 -13.29
C ALA A 152 -19.76 -0.79 -14.26
N ILE A 153 -19.49 -0.08 -15.36
CA ILE A 153 -20.51 0.19 -16.40
C ILE A 153 -20.94 -1.11 -17.06
N GLU A 154 -20.02 -1.93 -17.51
CA GLU A 154 -20.30 -3.23 -18.13
C GLU A 154 -21.13 -4.14 -17.21
N CYS A 155 -20.80 -4.16 -15.91
CA CYS A 155 -21.54 -4.88 -14.91
C CYS A 155 -22.99 -4.36 -14.77
N LEU A 156 -23.18 -3.03 -14.70
CA LEU A 156 -24.51 -2.43 -14.59
C LEU A 156 -25.38 -2.70 -15.83
N GLU A 157 -24.79 -2.61 -17.04
CA GLU A 157 -25.48 -2.92 -18.28
C GLU A 157 -25.94 -4.37 -18.33
N ALA A 158 -25.06 -5.31 -17.99
CA ALA A 158 -25.40 -6.71 -17.97
C ALA A 158 -26.46 -7.05 -16.89
N MET A 159 -26.40 -6.41 -15.72
CA MET A 159 -27.44 -6.55 -14.69
C MET A 159 -28.81 -6.02 -15.16
N ARG A 160 -28.82 -4.90 -15.88
CA ARG A 160 -30.04 -4.37 -16.51
C ARG A 160 -30.65 -5.38 -17.48
N ASP A 161 -29.82 -6.09 -18.22
CA ASP A 161 -30.24 -7.08 -19.22
C ASP A 161 -30.53 -8.47 -18.59
N GLY A 162 -30.56 -8.56 -17.25
CA GLY A 162 -30.96 -9.74 -16.48
C GLY A 162 -29.84 -10.75 -16.21
N ALA A 163 -28.59 -10.42 -16.51
CA ALA A 163 -27.46 -11.29 -16.18
C ALA A 163 -27.21 -11.35 -14.67
N LYS A 164 -26.82 -12.53 -14.20
CA LYS A 164 -26.33 -12.72 -12.81
C LYS A 164 -24.83 -12.44 -12.82
N TYR A 165 -24.43 -11.40 -12.11
CA TYR A 165 -23.02 -11.05 -11.95
C TYR A 165 -22.44 -11.62 -10.67
N LYS A 166 -21.17 -12.03 -10.72
CA LYS A 166 -20.34 -12.39 -9.56
C LYS A 166 -19.38 -11.25 -9.25
N THR A 167 -18.82 -11.26 -8.04
CA THR A 167 -17.71 -10.38 -7.67
C THR A 167 -16.57 -10.51 -8.70
N GLU A 168 -16.12 -9.39 -9.24
CA GLU A 168 -15.06 -9.34 -10.24
C GLU A 168 -13.83 -8.66 -9.64
N ILE A 169 -12.65 -9.17 -10.00
CA ILE A 169 -11.34 -8.59 -9.61
C ILE A 169 -10.82 -7.82 -10.81
N VAL A 170 -10.58 -6.53 -10.61
CA VAL A 170 -10.14 -5.59 -11.65
C VAL A 170 -8.71 -5.14 -11.36
#